data_a70715f6eb0f7cea33d785d78bc487e6
#
_entry.id   a70715f6eb0f7cea33d785d78bc487e6
#
_cell.length_a   1.000
_cell.length_b   1.000
_cell.length_c   1.000
_cell.angle_alpha   90.00
_cell.angle_beta   90.00
_cell.angle_gamma   90.00
#
_symmetry.space_group_name_H-M   'P 1'
#
loop_
_entity.id
_entity.type
_entity.pdbx_description
1 polymer ?
#
loop_
_entity_poly.entity_id
_entity_poly.type
_entity_poly.pdbx_seq_one_letter_code
_entity_poly.pdbx_strand_id
1 'polypeptide(L)'
;MMYQMGVYCRLSKDDGENKVSESIENQMKLIREYVTKSEDLEIADIYIDDGYSGLYFANRPEFQRMMEDIYKGKIQGVITKDISRLGREHIETSNYIERVFPSLGVRYIAILDGVDSVHHSNEELAQF
;
A
#
# COMPACT_ATOMS: atom_id res chain seq x y z
N MET A 1 14.64 -9.57 -12.46
CA MET A 1 14.30 -8.15 -12.31
C MET A 1 13.58 -7.95 -11.00
N MET A 2 14.04 -7.02 -10.17
CA MET A 2 13.45 -6.73 -8.86
C MET A 2 12.54 -5.51 -8.95
N TYR A 3 11.33 -5.62 -8.42
CA TYR A 3 10.48 -4.46 -8.21
C TYR A 3 10.95 -3.71 -6.97
N GLN A 4 11.22 -2.43 -7.13
CA GLN A 4 11.53 -1.54 -6.00
C GLN A 4 10.22 -1.11 -5.35
N MET A 5 9.93 -1.62 -4.18
CA MET A 5 8.64 -1.45 -3.51
C MET A 5 8.68 -0.32 -2.49
N GLY A 6 7.66 0.52 -2.53
CA GLY A 6 7.36 1.42 -1.42
C GLY A 6 6.45 0.71 -0.43
N VAL A 7 6.89 0.58 0.80
CA VAL A 7 6.06 0.03 1.87
C VAL A 7 5.20 1.16 2.43
N TYR A 8 3.89 0.99 2.43
CA TYR A 8 2.99 1.98 3.03
C TYR A 8 2.29 1.42 4.24
N CYS A 9 2.46 2.10 5.37
CA CYS A 9 1.80 1.75 6.63
C CYS A 9 0.99 2.95 7.13
N ARG A 10 -0.19 2.69 7.64
CA ARG A 10 -1.04 3.74 8.19
C ARG A 10 -1.71 3.24 9.46
N LEU A 11 -1.78 4.13 10.44
CA LEU A 11 -2.54 3.91 11.66
C LEU A 11 -3.32 5.18 11.94
N SER A 12 -4.65 5.10 11.98
CA SER A 12 -5.49 6.25 12.30
C SER A 12 -5.91 6.20 13.78
N LYS A 13 -6.36 7.35 14.28
CA LYS A 13 -6.94 7.43 15.63
C LYS A 13 -8.19 6.56 15.75
N ASP A 14 -8.85 6.29 14.64
CA ASP A 14 -10.08 5.51 14.60
C ASP A 14 -9.83 4.00 14.67
N ASP A 15 -8.57 3.56 14.55
CA ASP A 15 -8.23 2.13 14.57
C ASP A 15 -8.21 1.53 15.96
N GLY A 16 -8.37 2.35 17.00
CA GLY A 16 -8.41 1.88 18.38
C GLY A 16 -7.03 1.57 18.96
N GLU A 17 -6.81 1.97 20.20
CA GLU A 17 -5.51 1.84 20.86
C GLU A 17 -5.09 0.40 21.20
N ASN A 18 -6.05 -0.53 21.18
CA ASN A 18 -5.84 -1.89 21.70
C ASN A 18 -5.67 -2.96 20.62
N LYS A 19 -5.57 -2.58 19.34
CA LYS A 19 -5.39 -3.56 18.27
C LYS A 19 -3.92 -3.71 17.93
N VAL A 20 -3.23 -4.56 18.69
CA VAL A 20 -1.81 -4.85 18.46
C VAL A 20 -1.57 -5.28 17.03
N SER A 21 -2.50 -6.05 16.43
CA SER A 21 -2.40 -6.52 15.05
C SER A 21 -2.43 -5.37 14.01
N GLU A 22 -2.91 -4.19 14.40
CA GLU A 22 -3.01 -3.03 13.49
C GLU A 22 -1.83 -2.07 13.64
N SER A 23 -0.93 -2.29 14.59
CA SER A 23 0.20 -1.40 14.84
C SER A 23 1.12 -1.30 13.61
N ILE A 24 1.85 -0.19 13.53
CA ILE A 24 2.85 0.00 12.48
C ILE A 24 3.90 -1.11 12.52
N GLU A 25 4.34 -1.48 13.72
CA GLU A 25 5.31 -2.56 13.90
C GLU A 25 4.82 -3.88 13.31
N ASN A 26 3.55 -4.24 13.56
CA ASN A 26 2.98 -5.47 13.02
C ASN A 26 2.78 -5.42 11.51
N GLN A 27 2.39 -4.27 10.97
CA GLN A 27 2.31 -4.08 9.53
C GLN A 27 3.68 -4.30 8.88
N MET A 28 4.72 -3.70 9.45
CA MET A 28 6.09 -3.84 8.94
C MET A 28 6.59 -5.27 9.02
N LYS A 29 6.32 -5.96 10.12
CA LYS A 29 6.73 -7.36 10.29
C LYS A 29 6.14 -8.25 9.20
N LEU A 30 4.84 -8.14 8.98
CA LEU A 30 4.14 -8.91 7.95
C LEU A 30 4.70 -8.63 6.57
N ILE A 31 4.90 -7.36 6.26
CA ILE A 31 5.38 -6.93 4.94
C ILE A 31 6.82 -7.41 4.70
N ARG A 32 7.70 -7.27 5.69
CA ARG A 32 9.07 -7.74 5.56
C ARG A 32 9.16 -9.24 5.35
N GLU A 33 8.34 -10.02 6.07
CA GLU A 33 8.27 -11.46 5.88
C GLU A 33 7.82 -11.81 4.46
N TYR A 34 6.81 -11.11 3.95
CA TYR A 34 6.32 -11.33 2.60
C TYR A 34 7.40 -11.02 1.56
N VAL A 35 8.06 -9.89 1.67
CA VAL A 35 9.10 -9.48 0.72
C VAL A 35 10.29 -10.44 0.77
N THR A 36 10.70 -10.88 1.96
CA THR A 36 11.80 -11.82 2.12
C THR A 36 11.54 -13.15 1.41
N LYS A 37 10.30 -13.59 1.39
CA LYS A 37 9.90 -14.83 0.72
C LYS A 37 9.65 -14.67 -0.78
N SER A 38 9.63 -13.44 -1.27
CA SER A 38 9.38 -13.15 -2.67
C SER A 38 10.68 -13.06 -3.45
N GLU A 39 10.71 -13.61 -4.65
CA GLU A 39 11.91 -13.64 -5.48
C GLU A 39 12.15 -12.34 -6.25
N ASP A 40 11.10 -11.54 -6.42
CA ASP A 40 11.13 -10.36 -7.30
C ASP A 40 10.82 -9.04 -6.60
N LEU A 41 10.81 -9.02 -5.27
CA LEU A 41 10.49 -7.82 -4.50
C LEU A 41 11.67 -7.36 -3.64
N GLU A 42 11.88 -6.06 -3.61
CA GLU A 42 12.86 -5.42 -2.77
C GLU A 42 12.27 -4.14 -2.18
N ILE A 43 12.50 -3.88 -0.88
CA ILE A 43 11.99 -2.66 -0.24
C ILE A 43 12.93 -1.51 -0.58
N ALA A 44 12.41 -0.51 -1.30
CA ALA A 44 13.18 0.69 -1.63
C ALA A 44 13.04 1.78 -0.57
N ASP A 45 11.84 1.95 -0.03
CA ASP A 45 11.58 2.97 0.99
C ASP A 45 10.33 2.62 1.79
N ILE A 46 10.18 3.27 2.94
CA ILE A 46 9.07 3.04 3.86
C ILE A 46 8.38 4.38 4.11
N TYR A 47 7.06 4.37 4.01
CA TYR A 47 6.20 5.55 4.15
C TYR A 47 5.18 5.26 5.24
N ILE A 48 5.21 6.04 6.32
CA ILE A 48 4.35 5.79 7.48
C ILE A 48 3.54 7.04 7.81
N ASP A 49 2.21 6.90 7.76
CA ASP A 49 1.28 7.94 8.20
C ASP A 49 0.59 7.46 9.49
N ASP A 50 1.17 7.82 10.63
CA ASP A 50 0.64 7.48 11.94
C ASP A 50 -0.27 8.59 12.44
N GLY A 51 -1.50 8.25 12.79
CA GLY A 51 -2.49 9.22 13.28
C GLY A 51 -3.36 9.84 12.18
N TYR A 52 -3.26 9.38 10.93
CA TYR A 52 -4.00 9.94 9.80
C TYR A 52 -5.16 9.05 9.39
N SER A 53 -6.29 9.69 9.08
CA SER A 53 -7.52 8.99 8.68
C SER A 53 -7.36 8.24 7.36
N GLY A 54 -8.03 7.10 7.25
CA GLY A 54 -8.14 6.36 5.99
C GLY A 54 -9.10 7.01 5.00
N LEU A 55 -9.84 8.06 5.41
CA LEU A 55 -10.84 8.71 4.56
C LEU A 55 -10.26 9.73 3.57
N TYR A 56 -9.13 10.37 3.91
CA TYR A 56 -8.61 11.49 3.11
C TYR A 56 -7.15 11.29 2.75
N PHE A 57 -6.88 10.97 1.49
CA PHE A 57 -5.51 10.82 0.97
C PHE A 57 -4.74 12.14 0.96
N ALA A 58 -5.44 13.26 0.70
CA ALA A 58 -4.81 14.56 0.61
C ALA A 58 -4.11 15.00 1.92
N ASN A 59 -4.58 14.47 3.06
CA ASN A 59 -4.05 14.84 4.37
C ASN A 59 -2.97 13.88 4.88
N ARG A 60 -2.41 13.04 4.02
CA ARG A 60 -1.39 12.06 4.40
C ARG A 60 -0.05 12.44 3.79
N PRO A 61 0.83 13.09 4.55
CA PRO A 61 2.10 13.60 3.99
C PRO A 61 3.01 12.51 3.43
N GLU A 62 3.08 11.34 4.09
CA GLU A 62 3.93 10.27 3.60
C GLU A 62 3.34 9.57 2.38
N PHE A 63 2.02 9.48 2.27
CA PHE A 63 1.40 9.00 1.05
C PHE A 63 1.73 9.92 -0.13
N GLN A 64 1.69 11.25 0.09
CA GLN A 64 2.05 12.22 -0.93
C GLN A 64 3.53 12.11 -1.33
N ARG A 65 4.42 11.90 -0.36
CA ARG A 65 5.85 11.67 -0.64
C ARG A 65 6.04 10.40 -1.47
N MET A 66 5.29 9.35 -1.14
CA MET A 66 5.33 8.10 -1.91
C MET A 66 4.90 8.33 -3.36
N MET A 67 3.83 9.08 -3.59
CA MET A 67 3.38 9.40 -4.93
C MET A 67 4.43 10.19 -5.72
N GLU A 68 5.11 11.14 -5.08
CA GLU A 68 6.21 11.85 -5.71
C GLU A 68 7.34 10.92 -6.12
N ASP A 69 7.68 9.96 -5.27
CA ASP A 69 8.72 8.97 -5.57
C ASP A 69 8.31 8.03 -6.71
N ILE A 70 7.02 7.72 -6.83
CA ILE A 70 6.47 7.00 -7.98
C ILE A 70 6.71 7.79 -9.28
N TYR A 71 6.35 9.07 -9.28
CA TYR A 71 6.54 9.93 -10.46
C TYR A 71 8.00 10.09 -10.84
N LYS A 72 8.91 10.05 -9.87
CA LYS A 72 10.36 10.12 -10.13
C LYS A 72 10.95 8.79 -10.58
N GLY A 73 10.17 7.72 -10.56
CA GLY A 73 10.66 6.39 -10.93
C GLY A 73 11.48 5.71 -9.83
N LYS A 74 11.49 6.24 -8.61
CA LYS A 74 12.23 5.65 -7.49
C LYS A 74 11.66 4.31 -7.07
N ILE A 75 10.32 4.16 -7.12
CA ILE A 75 9.63 2.91 -6.79
C ILE A 75 8.70 2.51 -7.93
N GLN A 76 8.54 1.20 -8.13
CA GLN A 76 7.67 0.62 -9.17
C GLN A 76 6.53 -0.19 -8.57
N GLY A 77 6.40 -0.19 -7.27
CA GLY A 77 5.32 -0.90 -6.61
C GLY A 77 5.02 -0.33 -5.24
N VAL A 78 3.83 -0.64 -4.75
CA VAL A 78 3.36 -0.27 -3.42
C VAL A 78 2.86 -1.54 -2.74
N ILE A 79 3.26 -1.75 -1.49
CA ILE A 79 2.81 -2.90 -0.71
C ILE A 79 2.25 -2.43 0.64
N THR A 80 1.07 -2.92 0.97
CA THR A 80 0.40 -2.68 2.25
C THR A 80 0.02 -4.00 2.90
N LYS A 81 -0.24 -3.97 4.19
CA LYS A 81 -0.77 -5.14 4.90
C LYS A 81 -2.11 -5.58 4.32
N ASP A 82 -3.01 -4.62 4.14
CA ASP A 82 -4.32 -4.83 3.55
C ASP A 82 -4.80 -3.54 2.87
N ILE A 83 -5.92 -3.63 2.16
CA ILE A 83 -6.47 -2.48 1.42
C ILE A 83 -6.85 -1.34 2.36
N SER A 84 -7.33 -1.64 3.57
CA SER A 84 -7.73 -0.59 4.51
C SER A 84 -6.56 0.28 4.96
N ARG A 85 -5.33 -0.25 4.93
CA ARG A 85 -4.14 0.57 5.20
C ARG A 85 -3.86 1.55 4.07
N LEU A 86 -4.19 1.17 2.83
CA LEU A 86 -4.14 2.11 1.71
C LEU A 86 -5.23 3.19 1.88
N GLY A 87 -6.48 2.79 2.09
CA GLY A 87 -7.56 3.72 2.33
C GLY A 87 -8.87 3.03 2.65
N ARG A 88 -9.76 3.73 3.34
CA ARG A 88 -11.09 3.24 3.70
C ARG A 88 -12.20 3.83 2.85
N GLU A 89 -11.97 4.97 2.21
CA GLU A 89 -12.95 5.55 1.31
C GLU A 89 -12.94 4.73 0.02
N HIS A 90 -14.06 4.12 -0.29
CA HIS A 90 -14.16 3.12 -1.36
C HIS A 90 -13.83 3.68 -2.74
N ILE A 91 -14.39 4.84 -3.07
CA ILE A 91 -14.25 5.41 -4.42
C ILE A 91 -12.80 5.79 -4.70
N GLU A 92 -12.18 6.54 -3.80
CA GLU A 92 -10.81 7.01 -3.98
C GLU A 92 -9.80 5.86 -3.92
N THR A 93 -9.98 4.93 -2.97
CA THR A 93 -9.11 3.75 -2.84
C THR A 93 -9.18 2.89 -4.10
N SER A 94 -10.38 2.61 -4.58
CA SER A 94 -10.57 1.85 -5.83
C SER A 94 -9.95 2.55 -7.02
N ASN A 95 -10.05 3.87 -7.07
CA ASN A 95 -9.44 4.65 -8.14
C ASN A 95 -7.91 4.47 -8.18
N TYR A 96 -7.25 4.48 -7.02
CA TYR A 96 -5.81 4.22 -6.98
C TYR A 96 -5.48 2.81 -7.46
N ILE A 97 -6.21 1.80 -6.98
CA ILE A 97 -5.92 0.41 -7.30
C ILE A 97 -6.19 0.09 -8.77
N GLU A 98 -7.33 0.56 -9.29
CA GLU A 98 -7.80 0.18 -10.63
C GLU A 98 -7.28 1.07 -11.74
N ARG A 99 -6.94 2.32 -11.44
CA ARG A 99 -6.61 3.32 -12.46
C ARG A 99 -5.26 3.98 -12.25
N VAL A 100 -5.02 4.61 -11.10
CA VAL A 100 -3.82 5.41 -10.89
C VAL A 100 -2.57 4.55 -10.95
N PHE A 101 -2.51 3.50 -10.12
CA PHE A 101 -1.35 2.62 -10.10
C PHE A 101 -1.13 1.92 -11.45
N PRO A 102 -2.14 1.30 -12.07
CA PRO A 102 -1.93 0.69 -13.38
C PRO A 102 -1.48 1.68 -14.45
N SER A 103 -2.03 2.90 -14.47
CA SER A 103 -1.66 3.91 -15.45
C SER A 103 -0.21 4.37 -15.31
N LEU A 104 0.37 4.27 -14.11
CA LEU A 104 1.75 4.61 -13.84
C LEU A 104 2.68 3.41 -13.89
N GLY A 105 2.16 2.24 -14.23
CA GLY A 105 2.95 1.01 -14.26
C GLY A 105 3.35 0.53 -12.88
N VAL A 106 2.59 0.88 -11.84
CA VAL A 106 2.88 0.53 -10.45
C VAL A 106 2.16 -0.74 -10.06
N ARG A 107 2.94 -1.73 -9.57
CA ARG A 107 2.39 -2.95 -9.00
C ARG A 107 1.84 -2.66 -7.59
N TYR A 108 0.65 -3.14 -7.30
CA TYR A 108 0.08 -2.99 -5.96
C TYR A 108 -0.18 -4.35 -5.32
N ILE A 109 0.30 -4.51 -4.09
CA ILE A 109 0.11 -5.72 -3.29
C ILE A 109 -0.56 -5.36 -1.97
N ALA A 110 -1.69 -6.01 -1.67
CA ALA A 110 -2.33 -5.97 -0.36
C ALA A 110 -2.34 -7.41 0.17
N ILE A 111 -1.48 -7.70 1.12
CA ILE A 111 -1.13 -9.06 1.51
C ILE A 111 -2.35 -9.85 2.01
N LEU A 112 -3.06 -9.31 3.00
CA LEU A 112 -4.15 -10.04 3.64
C LEU A 112 -5.41 -10.14 2.78
N ASP A 113 -5.56 -9.27 1.78
CA ASP A 113 -6.66 -9.34 0.84
C ASP A 113 -6.37 -10.23 -0.38
N GLY A 114 -5.15 -10.75 -0.44
CA GLY A 114 -4.75 -11.60 -1.57
C GLY A 114 -4.63 -10.84 -2.89
N VAL A 115 -4.43 -9.52 -2.83
CA VAL A 115 -4.31 -8.69 -4.03
C VAL A 115 -2.85 -8.58 -4.44
N ASP A 116 -2.59 -8.86 -5.72
CA ASP A 116 -1.34 -8.56 -6.39
C ASP A 116 -1.68 -8.19 -7.82
N SER A 117 -1.54 -6.94 -8.17
CA SER A 117 -2.05 -6.40 -9.44
C SER A 117 -1.43 -7.03 -10.70
N VAL A 118 -0.24 -7.61 -10.60
CA VAL A 118 0.36 -8.32 -11.76
C VAL A 118 -0.28 -9.67 -12.02
N HIS A 119 -1.06 -10.19 -11.05
CA HIS A 119 -1.77 -11.47 -11.15
C HIS A 119 -3.28 -11.29 -11.32
N HIS A 120 -3.78 -10.04 -11.39
CA HIS A 120 -5.20 -9.75 -11.52
C HIS A 120 -5.45 -8.78 -12.66
N SER A 121 -6.54 -9.02 -13.41
CA SER A 121 -7.04 -8.04 -14.38
C SER A 121 -7.67 -6.85 -13.65
N ASN A 122 -7.90 -5.75 -14.37
CA ASN A 122 -8.59 -4.60 -13.78
C ASN A 122 -10.00 -4.95 -13.31
N GLU A 123 -10.67 -5.86 -14.01
CA GLU A 123 -12.00 -6.33 -13.61
C GLU A 123 -11.93 -7.13 -12.30
N GLU A 124 -10.91 -7.96 -12.13
CA GLU A 124 -10.69 -8.71 -10.89
C GLU A 124 -10.37 -7.79 -9.72
N LEU A 125 -9.56 -6.75 -9.95
CA LEU A 125 -9.23 -5.76 -8.93
C LEU A 125 -10.45 -5.01 -8.43
N ALA A 126 -11.43 -4.78 -9.27
CA ALA A 126 -12.67 -4.09 -8.92
C ALA A 126 -13.52 -4.87 -7.88
N GLN A 127 -13.25 -6.15 -7.70
CA GLN A 127 -13.99 -7.01 -6.77
C GLN A 127 -13.45 -6.96 -5.34
N PHE A 128 -12.33 -6.33 -5.11
CA PHE A 128 -11.71 -6.25 -3.78
C PHE A 128 -12.10 -5.02 -2.97
#